data_3a370398414c4ef2321208ff48860565
#
_entry.id   3a370398414c4ef2321208ff48860565
#
_cell.length_a   1.000
_cell.length_b   1.000
_cell.length_c   1.000
_cell.angle_alpha   90.00
_cell.angle_beta   90.00
_cell.angle_gamma   90.00
#
_symmetry.space_group_name_H-M   'P 1'
#
loop_
_entity.id
_entity.type
_entity.pdbx_description
1 polymer ?
#
loop_
_entity_poly.entity_id
_entity_poly.type
_entity_poly.pdbx_seq_one_letter_code
_entity_poly.pdbx_strand_id
1 'polypeptide(L)'
;MQGRKIIQPKMMYQVNLNNLVSEDNFYRQLNKALDLNFIYKDTSQYYGTEGQESIDPVVFFKICLVGYLNNINSDRRLIQFCSNCLDIRLYLGYDIDEVLPWHSTISRTRQLYGEDLFLKLFQNVLSLCVSKGMVRGKRQAIDSAYVKANASLDSLVEKEVLEDAEYYAQELNEGSEYKVSNTRKKLVDRHHTWKEEEYKGQPGGENKTGHSNKINNTDEHGNIIRPKFLSNHTHYSPTDPDARISVKPGKARQLNYYSQLAVDDAHHVITGACADFADKRDSQCLPNILHICMENLKQNELFVD
;
A
#
# COMPACT_ATOMS: atom_id res chain seq x y z
N MET A 1 3.61 -7.66 52.74
CA MET A 1 2.95 -8.98 52.67
C MET A 1 2.77 -9.34 51.21
N GLN A 2 3.14 -10.55 50.81
CA GLN A 2 2.93 -11.02 49.44
C GLN A 2 1.48 -11.53 49.31
N GLY A 3 0.69 -10.89 48.41
CA GLY A 3 -0.67 -11.34 48.10
C GLY A 3 -0.68 -12.53 47.15
N ARG A 4 -1.59 -13.49 47.37
CA ARG A 4 -1.86 -14.59 46.43
C ARG A 4 -3.24 -14.43 45.80
N LYS A 5 -3.32 -14.46 44.47
CA LYS A 5 -4.60 -14.43 43.75
C LYS A 5 -5.21 -15.82 43.70
N ILE A 6 -6.39 -15.97 44.31
CA ILE A 6 -7.18 -17.20 44.25
C ILE A 6 -8.29 -16.98 43.21
N ILE A 7 -8.36 -17.82 42.20
CA ILE A 7 -9.40 -17.80 41.18
C ILE A 7 -10.60 -18.60 41.75
N GLN A 8 -11.70 -17.91 41.96
CA GLN A 8 -12.99 -18.53 42.33
C GLN A 8 -13.93 -18.41 41.12
N PRO A 9 -14.13 -19.47 40.35
CA PRO A 9 -15.05 -19.45 39.23
C PRO A 9 -16.47 -19.27 39.71
N LYS A 10 -17.21 -18.34 39.11
CA LYS A 10 -18.64 -18.14 39.36
C LYS A 10 -19.41 -18.92 38.30
N MET A 11 -20.54 -19.55 38.70
CA MET A 11 -21.40 -20.28 37.78
C MET A 11 -22.12 -19.36 36.75
N MET A 12 -22.32 -18.10 37.09
CA MET A 12 -22.99 -17.12 36.23
C MET A 12 -22.32 -15.76 36.35
N TYR A 13 -22.13 -15.10 35.22
CA TYR A 13 -21.66 -13.72 35.13
C TYR A 13 -22.68 -12.93 34.34
N GLN A 14 -23.15 -11.82 34.90
CA GLN A 14 -23.85 -10.79 34.14
C GLN A 14 -22.80 -9.81 33.64
N VAL A 15 -22.56 -9.80 32.33
CA VAL A 15 -21.51 -9.00 31.71
C VAL A 15 -22.14 -7.98 30.78
N ASN A 16 -21.71 -6.72 30.92
CA ASN A 16 -22.02 -5.65 29.99
C ASN A 16 -20.71 -4.94 29.64
N LEU A 17 -20.36 -4.91 28.37
CA LEU A 17 -19.11 -4.31 27.88
C LEU A 17 -19.02 -2.82 28.26
N ASN A 18 -20.13 -2.11 28.27
CA ASN A 18 -20.16 -0.71 28.70
C ASN A 18 -19.68 -0.51 30.14
N ASN A 19 -19.92 -1.48 31.00
CA ASN A 19 -19.48 -1.40 32.40
C ASN A 19 -18.06 -1.92 32.61
N LEU A 20 -17.56 -2.76 31.70
CA LEU A 20 -16.21 -3.33 31.79
C LEU A 20 -15.12 -2.44 31.21
N VAL A 21 -15.46 -1.68 30.17
CA VAL A 21 -14.51 -0.78 29.50
C VAL A 21 -14.61 0.60 30.15
N SER A 22 -13.48 1.14 30.55
CA SER A 22 -13.41 2.46 31.19
C SER A 22 -13.91 3.59 30.27
N GLU A 23 -14.50 4.64 30.83
CA GLU A 23 -14.99 5.80 30.08
C GLU A 23 -13.88 6.60 29.39
N ASP A 24 -12.68 6.59 29.93
CA ASP A 24 -11.48 7.21 29.38
C ASP A 24 -10.74 6.34 28.37
N ASN A 25 -11.24 5.12 28.04
CA ASN A 25 -10.65 4.23 27.08
C ASN A 25 -10.52 4.90 25.71
N PHE A 26 -9.37 4.72 25.07
CA PHE A 26 -9.04 5.31 23.79
C PHE A 26 -10.10 5.04 22.70
N TYR A 27 -10.56 3.80 22.55
CA TYR A 27 -11.54 3.43 21.52
C TYR A 27 -12.94 4.00 21.80
N ARG A 28 -13.31 4.20 23.07
CA ARG A 28 -14.52 4.95 23.40
C ARG A 28 -14.43 6.41 22.98
N GLN A 29 -13.30 7.06 23.26
CA GLN A 29 -13.07 8.45 22.87
C GLN A 29 -13.02 8.60 21.36
N LEU A 30 -12.36 7.64 20.66
CA LEU A 30 -12.31 7.60 19.21
C LEU A 30 -13.72 7.48 18.60
N ASN A 31 -14.55 6.60 19.14
CA ASN A 31 -15.93 6.43 18.68
C ASN A 31 -16.81 7.68 18.86
N LYS A 32 -16.55 8.46 19.92
CA LYS A 32 -17.21 9.76 20.14
C LYS A 32 -16.69 10.86 19.20
N ALA A 33 -15.42 10.82 18.86
CA ALA A 33 -14.76 11.85 18.06
C ALA A 33 -14.93 11.66 16.54
N LEU A 34 -15.02 10.41 16.08
CA LEU A 34 -15.03 10.04 14.66
C LEU A 34 -16.40 9.45 14.27
N ASP A 35 -17.23 10.25 13.62
CA ASP A 35 -18.48 9.79 13.03
C ASP A 35 -18.20 9.20 11.62
N LEU A 36 -18.50 7.92 11.45
CA LEU A 36 -18.32 7.17 10.21
C LEU A 36 -19.64 6.87 9.47
N ASN A 37 -20.76 7.46 9.91
CA ASN A 37 -22.08 7.16 9.30
C ASN A 37 -22.19 7.54 7.82
N PHE A 38 -21.40 8.52 7.35
CA PHE A 38 -21.36 8.87 5.93
C PHE A 38 -20.94 7.69 5.03
N ILE A 39 -20.19 6.71 5.56
CA ILE A 39 -19.72 5.53 4.83
C ILE A 39 -20.89 4.71 4.29
N TYR A 40 -22.01 4.60 5.02
CA TYR A 40 -23.18 3.86 4.54
C TYR A 40 -23.70 4.39 3.21
N LYS A 41 -23.75 5.71 3.05
CA LYS A 41 -24.17 6.34 1.81
C LYS A 41 -23.17 6.07 0.67
N ASP A 42 -21.89 6.24 0.95
CA ASP A 42 -20.83 6.15 -0.06
C ASP A 42 -20.57 4.70 -0.49
N THR A 43 -20.92 3.72 0.34
CA THR A 43 -20.75 2.29 0.03
C THR A 43 -22.02 1.62 -0.52
N SER A 44 -23.17 2.28 -0.49
CA SER A 44 -24.46 1.70 -0.86
C SER A 44 -24.46 1.02 -2.24
N GLN A 45 -23.71 1.56 -3.19
CA GLN A 45 -23.56 1.02 -4.56
C GLN A 45 -22.88 -0.35 -4.63
N TYR A 46 -22.13 -0.75 -3.59
CA TYR A 46 -21.42 -2.03 -3.54
C TYR A 46 -22.25 -3.16 -2.93
N TYR A 47 -23.44 -2.83 -2.42
CA TYR A 47 -24.32 -3.78 -1.75
C TYR A 47 -25.57 -4.03 -2.56
N GLY A 48 -25.91 -5.31 -2.76
CA GLY A 48 -27.15 -5.72 -3.40
C GLY A 48 -28.34 -5.67 -2.44
N THR A 49 -29.54 -5.81 -2.98
CA THR A 49 -30.80 -5.87 -2.22
C THR A 49 -31.15 -7.28 -1.80
N GLU A 50 -30.50 -8.29 -2.35
CA GLU A 50 -30.77 -9.71 -2.13
C GLU A 50 -29.46 -10.47 -1.83
N GLY A 51 -29.57 -11.60 -1.11
CA GLY A 51 -28.44 -12.49 -0.81
C GLY A 51 -28.04 -12.48 0.65
N GLN A 52 -26.87 -13.06 0.95
CA GLN A 52 -26.30 -13.10 2.29
C GLN A 52 -25.83 -11.71 2.71
N GLU A 53 -26.12 -11.32 3.94
CA GLU A 53 -25.62 -10.07 4.51
C GLU A 53 -24.10 -10.03 4.48
N SER A 54 -23.58 -8.93 3.93
CA SER A 54 -22.16 -8.64 3.90
C SER A 54 -21.74 -7.97 5.23
N ILE A 55 -20.43 -7.84 5.45
CA ILE A 55 -19.92 -7.08 6.58
C ILE A 55 -20.44 -5.64 6.53
N ASP A 56 -20.80 -5.11 7.70
CA ASP A 56 -21.13 -3.70 7.87
C ASP A 56 -19.90 -2.83 7.44
N PRO A 57 -20.09 -1.86 6.53
CA PRO A 57 -18.98 -1.03 6.04
C PRO A 57 -18.29 -0.22 7.14
N VAL A 58 -19.04 0.28 8.12
CA VAL A 58 -18.46 1.02 9.27
C VAL A 58 -17.61 0.09 10.12
N VAL A 59 -18.07 -1.13 10.38
CA VAL A 59 -17.31 -2.16 11.09
C VAL A 59 -16.02 -2.50 10.33
N PHE A 60 -16.10 -2.66 9.01
CA PHE A 60 -14.91 -2.90 8.18
C PHE A 60 -13.86 -1.82 8.37
N PHE A 61 -14.23 -0.53 8.24
CA PHE A 61 -13.28 0.57 8.41
C PHE A 61 -12.76 0.69 9.84
N LYS A 62 -13.59 0.43 10.86
CA LYS A 62 -13.15 0.36 12.26
C LYS A 62 -12.12 -0.75 12.48
N ILE A 63 -12.32 -1.94 11.90
CA ILE A 63 -11.35 -3.04 11.97
C ILE A 63 -10.02 -2.64 11.28
N CYS A 64 -10.07 -2.02 10.09
CA CYS A 64 -8.89 -1.54 9.40
C CYS A 64 -8.14 -0.51 10.27
N LEU A 65 -8.86 0.44 10.88
CA LEU A 65 -8.28 1.45 11.76
C LEU A 65 -7.60 0.82 12.99
N VAL A 66 -8.22 -0.18 13.62
CA VAL A 66 -7.60 -0.97 14.70
C VAL A 66 -6.29 -1.60 14.22
N GLY A 67 -6.27 -2.16 13.01
CA GLY A 67 -5.06 -2.76 12.41
C GLY A 67 -3.92 -1.75 12.27
N TYR A 68 -4.18 -0.57 11.73
CA TYR A 68 -3.19 0.49 11.59
C TYR A 68 -2.71 1.03 12.92
N LEU A 69 -3.61 1.31 13.86
CA LEU A 69 -3.28 1.83 15.19
C LEU A 69 -2.42 0.86 16.02
N ASN A 70 -2.58 -0.44 15.80
CA ASN A 70 -1.82 -1.48 16.52
C ASN A 70 -0.70 -2.10 15.68
N ASN A 71 -0.43 -1.58 14.48
CA ASN A 71 0.59 -2.08 13.55
C ASN A 71 0.43 -3.58 13.24
N ILE A 72 -0.80 -4.03 13.00
CA ILE A 72 -1.14 -5.41 12.68
C ILE A 72 -1.42 -5.54 11.18
N ASN A 73 -0.47 -6.10 10.42
CA ASN A 73 -0.54 -6.21 8.96
C ASN A 73 -1.26 -7.48 8.46
N SER A 74 -1.53 -8.45 9.35
CA SER A 74 -2.18 -9.72 8.99
C SER A 74 -3.65 -9.69 9.36
N ASP A 75 -4.56 -9.83 8.40
CA ASP A 75 -6.00 -9.86 8.65
C ASP A 75 -6.41 -10.98 9.62
N ARG A 76 -5.75 -12.14 9.56
CA ARG A 76 -5.99 -13.24 10.52
C ARG A 76 -5.62 -12.85 11.95
N ARG A 77 -4.44 -12.25 12.14
CA ARG A 77 -4.01 -11.77 13.46
C ARG A 77 -4.86 -10.60 13.94
N LEU A 78 -5.29 -9.74 13.02
CA LEU A 78 -6.17 -8.60 13.32
C LEU A 78 -7.51 -9.06 13.88
N ILE A 79 -8.19 -9.99 13.21
CA ILE A 79 -9.48 -10.52 13.70
C ILE A 79 -9.29 -11.23 15.04
N GLN A 80 -8.24 -12.03 15.21
CA GLN A 80 -7.93 -12.66 16.48
C GLN A 80 -7.69 -11.63 17.60
N PHE A 81 -6.98 -10.56 17.31
CA PHE A 81 -6.74 -9.46 18.25
C PHE A 81 -8.05 -8.76 18.63
N CYS A 82 -8.87 -8.38 17.64
CA CYS A 82 -10.17 -7.77 17.87
C CYS A 82 -11.10 -8.67 18.71
N SER A 83 -11.05 -9.99 18.49
CA SER A 83 -11.88 -10.96 19.22
C SER A 83 -11.51 -11.05 20.71
N ASN A 84 -10.25 -10.80 21.05
CA ASN A 84 -9.73 -10.98 22.42
C ASN A 84 -9.75 -9.68 23.25
N CYS A 85 -10.01 -8.51 22.63
CA CYS A 85 -9.99 -7.23 23.31
C CYS A 85 -11.40 -6.70 23.52
N LEU A 86 -11.82 -6.54 24.78
CA LEU A 86 -13.16 -6.13 25.13
C LEU A 86 -13.49 -4.68 24.70
N ASP A 87 -12.53 -3.79 24.79
CA ASP A 87 -12.64 -2.40 24.36
C ASP A 87 -12.79 -2.27 22.85
N ILE A 88 -12.08 -3.11 22.10
CA ILE A 88 -12.21 -3.16 20.64
C ILE A 88 -13.55 -3.77 20.24
N ARG A 89 -14.02 -4.82 20.91
CA ARG A 89 -15.37 -5.37 20.67
C ARG A 89 -16.44 -4.30 20.87
N LEU A 90 -16.35 -3.55 21.98
CA LEU A 90 -17.24 -2.43 22.24
C LEU A 90 -17.17 -1.35 21.14
N TYR A 91 -15.97 -1.03 20.67
CA TYR A 91 -15.75 -0.07 19.58
C TYR A 91 -16.37 -0.53 18.26
N LEU A 92 -16.28 -1.82 17.96
CA LEU A 92 -16.83 -2.44 16.75
C LEU A 92 -18.36 -2.63 16.85
N GLY A 93 -18.94 -2.60 18.06
CA GLY A 93 -20.36 -2.85 18.31
C GLY A 93 -20.72 -4.33 18.45
N TYR A 94 -19.74 -5.20 18.76
CA TYR A 94 -19.94 -6.64 19.00
C TYR A 94 -20.01 -6.97 20.48
N ASP A 95 -20.96 -7.81 20.88
CA ASP A 95 -21.02 -8.33 22.24
C ASP A 95 -20.01 -9.48 22.44
N ILE A 96 -19.86 -9.95 23.67
CA ILE A 96 -18.84 -10.96 24.05
C ILE A 96 -19.04 -12.28 23.34
N ASP A 97 -20.29 -12.70 23.14
CA ASP A 97 -20.68 -13.94 22.52
C ASP A 97 -20.83 -13.87 20.99
N GLU A 98 -20.79 -12.68 20.42
CA GLU A 98 -20.89 -12.50 18.97
C GLU A 98 -19.60 -12.86 18.25
N VAL A 99 -19.74 -13.47 17.09
CA VAL A 99 -18.60 -13.86 16.24
C VAL A 99 -18.22 -12.74 15.30
N LEU A 100 -16.96 -12.33 15.35
CA LEU A 100 -16.44 -11.33 14.40
C LEU A 100 -16.37 -11.88 12.98
N PRO A 101 -16.33 -11.01 11.97
CA PRO A 101 -16.19 -11.40 10.57
C PRO A 101 -14.94 -12.26 10.33
N TRP A 102 -15.01 -13.15 9.36
CA TRP A 102 -13.86 -13.97 8.99
C TRP A 102 -12.77 -13.14 8.33
N HIS A 103 -11.50 -13.46 8.57
CA HIS A 103 -10.37 -12.70 8.03
C HIS A 103 -10.40 -12.55 6.49
N SER A 104 -10.88 -13.57 5.75
CA SER A 104 -11.02 -13.51 4.31
C SER A 104 -12.11 -12.53 3.85
N THR A 105 -13.12 -12.27 4.69
CA THR A 105 -14.13 -11.23 4.43
C THR A 105 -13.48 -9.85 4.40
N ILE A 106 -12.59 -9.56 5.36
CA ILE A 106 -11.84 -8.29 5.39
C ILE A 106 -11.02 -8.09 4.11
N SER A 107 -10.28 -9.13 3.70
CA SER A 107 -9.47 -9.08 2.48
C SER A 107 -10.32 -8.85 1.22
N ARG A 108 -11.45 -9.55 1.08
CA ARG A 108 -12.38 -9.37 -0.05
C ARG A 108 -13.04 -8.00 -0.06
N THR A 109 -13.49 -7.51 1.08
CA THR A 109 -14.12 -6.18 1.20
C THR A 109 -13.11 -5.07 0.85
N ARG A 110 -11.84 -5.22 1.23
CA ARG A 110 -10.78 -4.27 0.85
C ARG A 110 -10.59 -4.20 -0.68
N GLN A 111 -10.73 -5.31 -1.38
CA GLN A 111 -10.67 -5.36 -2.85
C GLN A 111 -11.94 -4.83 -3.54
N LEU A 112 -13.07 -4.90 -2.84
CA LEU A 112 -14.35 -4.43 -3.36
C LEU A 112 -14.41 -2.91 -3.44
N TYR A 113 -13.85 -2.21 -2.45
CA TYR A 113 -13.90 -0.75 -2.37
C TYR A 113 -12.80 -0.12 -3.22
N GLY A 114 -13.20 0.82 -4.08
CA GLY A 114 -12.29 1.61 -4.90
C GLY A 114 -11.49 2.64 -4.10
N GLU A 115 -10.44 3.16 -4.71
CA GLU A 115 -9.56 4.19 -4.13
C GLU A 115 -10.35 5.45 -3.72
N ASP A 116 -11.34 5.85 -4.51
CA ASP A 116 -12.16 7.04 -4.25
C ASP A 116 -12.82 7.04 -2.86
N LEU A 117 -13.22 5.85 -2.36
CA LEU A 117 -13.83 5.74 -1.05
C LEU A 117 -12.81 6.03 0.08
N PHE A 118 -11.58 5.54 -0.07
CA PHE A 118 -10.50 5.81 0.88
C PHE A 118 -10.08 7.28 0.85
N LEU A 119 -10.05 7.89 -0.31
CA LEU A 119 -9.78 9.33 -0.47
C LEU A 119 -10.88 10.19 0.19
N LYS A 120 -12.15 9.84 0.02
CA LYS A 120 -13.25 10.50 0.73
C LYS A 120 -13.15 10.36 2.24
N LEU A 121 -12.81 9.17 2.74
CA LEU A 121 -12.57 8.97 4.17
C LEU A 121 -11.44 9.87 4.67
N PHE A 122 -10.33 9.93 3.94
CA PHE A 122 -9.22 10.84 4.25
C PHE A 122 -9.67 12.30 4.30
N GLN A 123 -10.41 12.78 3.31
CA GLN A 123 -10.92 14.14 3.25
C GLN A 123 -11.85 14.46 4.43
N ASN A 124 -12.74 13.54 4.82
CA ASN A 124 -13.62 13.73 5.97
C ASN A 124 -12.84 13.82 7.29
N VAL A 125 -11.82 12.97 7.47
CA VAL A 125 -10.94 13.04 8.65
C VAL A 125 -10.13 14.33 8.65
N LEU A 126 -9.61 14.75 7.51
CA LEU A 126 -8.89 16.03 7.37
C LEU A 126 -9.80 17.20 7.74
N SER A 127 -11.04 17.25 7.22
CA SER A 127 -12.01 18.29 7.53
C SER A 127 -12.35 18.33 9.04
N LEU A 128 -12.43 17.16 9.67
CA LEU A 128 -12.58 17.09 11.14
C LEU A 128 -11.36 17.68 11.86
N CYS A 129 -10.15 17.38 11.43
CA CYS A 129 -8.93 17.97 11.99
C CYS A 129 -8.89 19.49 11.82
N VAL A 130 -9.31 19.99 10.65
CA VAL A 130 -9.41 21.44 10.38
C VAL A 130 -10.44 22.09 11.30
N SER A 131 -11.63 21.51 11.43
CA SER A 131 -12.69 22.04 12.31
C SER A 131 -12.29 22.08 13.79
N LYS A 132 -11.33 21.22 14.19
CA LYS A 132 -10.73 21.21 15.53
C LYS A 132 -9.54 22.19 15.67
N GLY A 133 -9.19 22.93 14.62
CA GLY A 133 -8.08 23.88 14.64
C GLY A 133 -6.69 23.23 14.62
N MET A 134 -6.59 21.97 14.21
CA MET A 134 -5.33 21.21 14.18
C MET A 134 -4.47 21.53 12.95
N VAL A 135 -5.03 22.14 11.91
CA VAL A 135 -4.34 22.47 10.66
C VAL A 135 -4.31 23.98 10.48
N ARG A 136 -3.14 24.54 10.19
CA ARG A 136 -2.97 25.99 9.92
C ARG A 136 -2.92 26.31 8.43
N GLY A 137 -2.49 25.39 7.59
CA GLY A 137 -2.37 25.59 6.15
C GLY A 137 -1.18 26.46 5.69
N LYS A 138 -0.38 27.00 6.60
CA LYS A 138 0.67 27.98 6.27
C LYS A 138 2.00 27.37 5.82
N ARG A 139 2.38 26.24 6.40
CA ARG A 139 3.63 25.54 6.10
C ARG A 139 3.36 24.06 6.01
N GLN A 140 3.81 23.47 4.92
CA GLN A 140 3.68 22.05 4.65
C GLN A 140 5.07 21.43 4.52
N ALA A 141 5.31 20.35 5.25
CA ALA A 141 6.47 19.50 5.03
C ALA A 141 6.06 18.38 4.05
N ILE A 142 6.85 18.18 3.00
CA ILE A 142 6.61 17.11 2.04
C ILE A 142 7.78 16.15 2.10
N ASP A 143 7.49 14.88 2.28
CA ASP A 143 8.49 13.81 2.27
C ASP A 143 7.94 12.57 1.58
N SER A 144 8.85 11.71 1.16
CA SER A 144 8.53 10.52 0.39
C SER A 144 9.19 9.29 1.00
N ALA A 145 8.45 8.18 1.02
CA ALA A 145 8.93 6.91 1.54
C ALA A 145 8.61 5.76 0.59
N TYR A 146 9.53 4.79 0.52
CA TYR A 146 9.23 3.54 -0.16
C TYR A 146 8.35 2.64 0.70
N VAL A 147 7.27 2.16 0.09
CA VAL A 147 6.38 1.15 0.66
C VAL A 147 6.65 -0.17 -0.05
N LYS A 148 7.04 -1.19 0.71
CA LYS A 148 7.35 -2.51 0.16
C LYS A 148 6.11 -3.12 -0.49
N ALA A 149 6.26 -3.55 -1.74
CA ALA A 149 5.24 -4.32 -2.45
C ALA A 149 5.14 -5.76 -1.90
N ASN A 150 3.97 -6.37 -2.05
CA ASN A 150 3.76 -7.78 -1.71
C ASN A 150 4.21 -8.71 -2.84
N ALA A 151 5.44 -8.52 -3.30
CA ALA A 151 6.05 -9.27 -4.38
C ALA A 151 7.53 -9.57 -4.10
N SER A 152 8.05 -10.67 -4.66
CA SER A 152 9.45 -11.08 -4.54
C SER A 152 10.24 -10.75 -5.81
N LEU A 153 11.50 -10.37 -5.64
CA LEU A 153 12.43 -10.24 -6.78
C LEU A 153 12.68 -11.56 -7.49
N ASP A 154 12.57 -12.69 -6.78
CA ASP A 154 12.79 -14.03 -7.34
C ASP A 154 11.64 -14.45 -8.27
N SER A 155 10.48 -13.82 -8.15
CA SER A 155 9.30 -14.07 -8.98
C SER A 155 9.21 -13.16 -10.21
N LEU A 156 10.22 -12.33 -10.46
CA LEU A 156 10.24 -11.45 -11.62
C LEU A 156 10.35 -12.26 -12.93
N VAL A 157 9.53 -11.86 -13.89
CA VAL A 157 9.50 -12.42 -15.24
C VAL A 157 9.97 -11.35 -16.21
N GLU A 158 10.73 -11.76 -17.22
CA GLU A 158 11.10 -10.87 -18.32
C GLU A 158 9.84 -10.42 -19.05
N LYS A 159 9.76 -9.13 -19.32
CA LYS A 159 8.79 -8.62 -20.28
C LYS A 159 9.16 -9.21 -21.63
N GLU A 160 8.26 -9.97 -22.22
CA GLU A 160 8.40 -10.33 -23.62
C GLU A 160 8.48 -9.02 -24.40
N VAL A 161 9.67 -8.70 -24.88
CA VAL A 161 9.81 -7.71 -25.95
C VAL A 161 9.23 -8.41 -27.16
N LEU A 162 7.95 -8.16 -27.41
CA LEU A 162 7.28 -8.69 -28.59
C LEU A 162 8.04 -8.14 -29.81
N GLU A 163 8.93 -8.93 -30.38
CA GLU A 163 9.43 -8.69 -31.74
C GLU A 163 8.23 -8.49 -32.68
N ASP A 164 7.15 -9.23 -32.43
CA ASP A 164 5.85 -9.08 -33.07
C ASP A 164 5.22 -7.68 -32.92
N ALA A 165 5.45 -6.95 -31.85
CA ALA A 165 4.85 -5.61 -31.71
C ALA A 165 5.50 -4.59 -32.64
N GLU A 166 6.78 -4.72 -32.96
CA GLU A 166 7.44 -3.88 -33.97
C GLU A 166 7.03 -4.30 -35.37
N TYR A 167 6.98 -5.61 -35.61
CA TYR A 167 6.52 -6.19 -36.88
C TYR A 167 5.04 -5.87 -37.11
N TYR A 168 4.19 -6.02 -36.08
CA TYR A 168 2.76 -5.67 -36.14
C TYR A 168 2.54 -4.19 -36.29
N ALA A 169 3.33 -3.34 -35.62
CA ALA A 169 3.28 -1.91 -35.81
C ALA A 169 3.79 -1.46 -37.19
N GLN A 170 4.74 -2.16 -37.80
CA GLN A 170 5.16 -1.94 -39.17
C GLN A 170 4.07 -2.37 -40.15
N GLU A 171 3.46 -3.53 -39.96
CA GLU A 171 2.36 -4.03 -40.77
C GLU A 171 1.10 -3.16 -40.73
N LEU A 172 0.77 -2.61 -39.54
CA LEU A 172 -0.34 -1.63 -39.35
C LEU A 172 -0.03 -0.25 -39.95
N ASN A 173 1.24 0.08 -40.12
CA ASN A 173 1.68 1.39 -40.61
C ASN A 173 2.36 1.31 -42.02
N GLU A 174 2.04 0.31 -42.80
CA GLU A 174 2.47 0.26 -44.22
C GLU A 174 1.92 1.54 -44.91
N GLY A 175 2.79 2.54 -44.99
CA GLY A 175 2.49 3.85 -45.58
C GLY A 175 2.78 5.09 -44.74
N SER A 176 3.18 4.92 -43.47
CA SER A 176 3.63 6.05 -42.64
C SER A 176 5.08 5.88 -42.18
N GLU A 177 5.89 6.94 -42.33
CA GLU A 177 7.26 6.95 -41.79
C GLU A 177 7.23 6.95 -40.24
N TYR A 178 7.13 5.77 -39.61
CA TYR A 178 7.25 5.63 -38.18
C TYR A 178 8.71 5.68 -37.72
N LYS A 179 9.14 6.80 -37.15
CA LYS A 179 10.50 6.92 -36.56
C LYS A 179 10.53 6.34 -35.18
N VAL A 180 11.12 5.14 -35.03
CA VAL A 180 11.42 4.55 -33.72
C VAL A 180 12.32 5.51 -32.94
N SER A 181 11.95 5.85 -31.70
CA SER A 181 12.76 6.76 -30.88
C SER A 181 14.16 6.18 -30.63
N ASN A 182 15.19 7.06 -30.64
CA ASN A 182 16.57 6.64 -30.39
C ASN A 182 16.78 5.92 -29.04
N THR A 183 15.92 6.17 -28.08
CA THR A 183 15.92 5.50 -26.77
C THR A 183 15.46 4.06 -26.90
N ARG A 184 14.44 3.80 -27.72
CA ARG A 184 13.91 2.46 -27.97
C ARG A 184 14.87 1.62 -28.79
N LYS A 185 15.51 2.20 -29.83
CA LYS A 185 16.60 1.55 -30.56
C LYS A 185 17.73 1.08 -29.66
N LYS A 186 18.22 1.97 -28.77
CA LYS A 186 19.28 1.63 -27.80
C LYS A 186 18.88 0.53 -26.82
N LEU A 187 17.60 0.39 -26.49
CA LEU A 187 17.11 -0.69 -25.63
C LEU A 187 17.08 -2.03 -26.34
N VAL A 188 16.59 -2.03 -27.58
CA VAL A 188 16.58 -3.22 -28.45
C VAL A 188 18.00 -3.69 -28.73
N ASP A 189 18.89 -2.76 -29.12
CA ASP A 189 20.30 -3.05 -29.39
C ASP A 189 21.01 -3.65 -28.16
N ARG A 190 20.75 -3.11 -26.97
CA ARG A 190 21.28 -3.68 -25.72
C ARG A 190 20.76 -5.08 -25.44
N HIS A 191 19.49 -5.33 -25.73
CA HIS A 191 18.88 -6.65 -25.51
C HIS A 191 19.46 -7.68 -26.47
N HIS A 192 19.63 -7.31 -27.74
CA HIS A 192 20.28 -8.16 -28.73
C HIS A 192 21.75 -8.44 -28.39
N THR A 193 22.52 -7.40 -28.01
CA THR A 193 23.92 -7.56 -27.60
C THR A 193 24.04 -8.47 -26.39
N TRP A 194 23.13 -8.31 -25.41
CA TRP A 194 23.10 -9.14 -24.21
C TRP A 194 22.76 -10.61 -24.51
N LYS A 195 21.78 -10.90 -25.40
CA LYS A 195 21.48 -12.25 -25.88
C LYS A 195 22.66 -12.86 -26.62
N GLU A 196 23.32 -12.10 -27.49
CA GLU A 196 24.48 -12.59 -28.23
C GLU A 196 25.68 -12.89 -27.31
N GLU A 197 25.91 -12.11 -26.27
CA GLU A 197 26.95 -12.36 -25.26
C GLU A 197 26.63 -13.57 -24.40
N GLU A 198 25.37 -13.81 -24.08
CA GLU A 198 24.91 -15.00 -23.36
C GLU A 198 25.17 -16.27 -24.18
N TYR A 199 24.93 -16.23 -25.49
CA TYR A 199 25.22 -17.35 -26.39
C TYR A 199 26.72 -17.60 -26.64
N LYS A 200 27.56 -16.57 -26.58
CA LYS A 200 29.00 -16.69 -26.83
C LYS A 200 29.81 -17.19 -25.63
N GLY A 201 29.20 -17.44 -24.47
CA GLY A 201 29.85 -18.09 -23.31
C GLY A 201 31.07 -17.36 -22.74
N GLN A 202 31.22 -16.06 -22.97
CA GLN A 202 32.35 -15.29 -22.43
C GLN A 202 32.18 -15.00 -20.93
N PRO A 203 33.24 -15.14 -20.12
CA PRO A 203 33.22 -14.82 -18.69
C PRO A 203 32.88 -13.33 -18.50
N GLY A 204 31.87 -13.09 -17.67
CA GLY A 204 31.23 -11.80 -17.46
C GLY A 204 32.18 -10.66 -17.25
N GLY A 205 31.93 -9.57 -17.95
CA GLY A 205 32.54 -8.28 -17.66
C GLY A 205 32.32 -7.87 -16.24
N GLU A 206 33.37 -7.34 -15.64
CA GLU A 206 33.38 -6.80 -14.28
C GLU A 206 32.22 -5.81 -14.07
N ASN A 207 31.39 -6.09 -13.12
CA ASN A 207 30.37 -5.15 -12.65
C ASN A 207 31.07 -3.89 -12.13
N LYS A 208 30.96 -2.77 -12.82
CA LYS A 208 31.54 -1.47 -12.45
C LYS A 208 30.98 -0.89 -11.14
N THR A 209 30.19 -1.63 -10.39
CA THR A 209 29.63 -1.26 -9.10
C THR A 209 30.24 -2.04 -7.93
N GLY A 210 31.54 -2.30 -7.93
CA GLY A 210 32.35 -2.58 -6.74
C GLY A 210 31.93 -3.70 -5.76
N HIS A 211 30.94 -4.53 -6.08
CA HIS A 211 30.56 -5.70 -5.31
C HIS A 211 30.86 -6.96 -6.12
N SER A 212 32.09 -7.40 -5.99
CA SER A 212 32.55 -8.70 -6.44
C SER A 212 31.89 -9.81 -5.62
N ASN A 213 30.70 -10.23 -6.00
CA ASN A 213 30.20 -11.54 -5.61
C ASN A 213 30.65 -12.55 -6.69
N LYS A 214 31.83 -13.10 -6.50
CA LYS A 214 32.27 -14.32 -7.18
C LYS A 214 31.42 -15.49 -6.68
N ILE A 215 30.19 -15.59 -7.16
CA ILE A 215 29.41 -16.82 -7.03
C ILE A 215 29.54 -17.49 -8.39
N ASN A 216 30.44 -18.48 -8.48
CA ASN A 216 30.44 -19.42 -9.57
C ASN A 216 29.22 -20.34 -9.41
N ASN A 217 28.06 -19.85 -9.78
CA ASN A 217 26.89 -20.68 -9.89
C ASN A 217 26.94 -21.33 -11.28
N THR A 218 27.32 -22.57 -11.31
CA THR A 218 27.13 -23.45 -12.47
C THR A 218 25.86 -24.28 -12.23
N ASP A 219 25.07 -24.49 -13.29
CA ASP A 219 23.96 -25.41 -13.28
C ASP A 219 24.47 -26.89 -13.21
N GLU A 220 23.56 -27.83 -13.08
CA GLU A 220 23.87 -29.27 -13.03
C GLU A 220 24.59 -29.79 -14.29
N HIS A 221 24.64 -28.98 -15.33
CA HIS A 221 25.29 -29.28 -16.62
C HIS A 221 26.62 -28.52 -16.83
N GLY A 222 27.08 -27.78 -15.79
CA GLY A 222 28.35 -27.04 -15.84
C GLY A 222 28.28 -25.69 -16.55
N ASN A 223 27.09 -25.19 -16.90
CA ASN A 223 26.93 -23.86 -17.50
C ASN A 223 26.95 -22.78 -16.44
N ILE A 224 27.60 -21.66 -16.68
CA ILE A 224 27.66 -20.52 -15.76
C ILE A 224 26.28 -19.86 -15.69
N ILE A 225 25.63 -19.95 -14.54
CA ILE A 225 24.41 -19.19 -14.28
C ILE A 225 24.81 -17.73 -14.02
N ARG A 226 24.58 -16.88 -15.01
CA ARG A 226 24.83 -15.44 -14.88
C ARG A 226 23.75 -14.81 -13.97
N PRO A 227 24.11 -13.88 -13.06
CA PRO A 227 23.12 -13.13 -12.31
C PRO A 227 22.24 -12.35 -13.29
N LYS A 228 20.93 -12.58 -13.25
CA LYS A 228 19.98 -11.84 -14.08
C LYS A 228 20.10 -10.35 -13.79
N PHE A 229 20.30 -9.55 -14.84
CA PHE A 229 20.26 -8.10 -14.70
C PHE A 229 18.80 -7.66 -14.59
N LEU A 230 18.33 -7.51 -13.35
CA LEU A 230 16.97 -7.12 -13.05
C LEU A 230 16.78 -5.61 -13.22
N SER A 231 15.90 -5.21 -14.13
CA SER A 231 15.58 -3.81 -14.42
C SER A 231 14.05 -3.63 -14.59
N ASN A 232 13.52 -2.47 -14.20
CA ASN A 232 12.12 -2.12 -14.43
C ASN A 232 11.74 -2.05 -15.92
N HIS A 233 12.72 -1.91 -16.80
CA HIS A 233 12.50 -1.90 -18.25
C HIS A 233 12.33 -3.31 -18.81
N THR A 234 13.02 -4.29 -18.24
CA THR A 234 13.11 -5.66 -18.78
C THR A 234 12.30 -6.67 -17.97
N HIS A 235 11.95 -6.36 -16.72
CA HIS A 235 11.26 -7.31 -15.84
C HIS A 235 10.04 -6.67 -15.18
N TYR A 236 9.08 -7.51 -14.82
CA TYR A 236 7.92 -7.13 -14.01
C TYR A 236 7.55 -8.28 -13.07
N SER A 237 6.79 -7.98 -12.02
CA SER A 237 6.24 -9.00 -11.14
C SER A 237 4.85 -9.43 -11.64
N PRO A 238 4.61 -10.72 -11.97
CA PRO A 238 3.25 -11.17 -12.32
C PRO A 238 2.25 -11.04 -11.17
N THR A 239 2.74 -11.11 -9.92
CA THR A 239 1.90 -10.98 -8.72
C THR A 239 1.47 -9.53 -8.48
N ASP A 240 2.35 -8.58 -8.82
CA ASP A 240 2.13 -7.14 -8.62
C ASP A 240 2.81 -6.37 -9.76
N PRO A 241 2.13 -6.23 -10.91
CA PRO A 241 2.71 -5.66 -12.14
C PRO A 241 3.12 -4.19 -12.02
N ASP A 242 2.54 -3.45 -11.08
CA ASP A 242 2.82 -2.05 -10.86
C ASP A 242 3.98 -1.81 -9.90
N ALA A 243 4.39 -2.83 -9.14
CA ALA A 243 5.56 -2.73 -8.28
C ALA A 243 6.84 -2.49 -9.09
N ARG A 244 7.72 -1.61 -8.61
CA ARG A 244 8.98 -1.27 -9.28
C ARG A 244 10.17 -1.60 -8.40
N ILE A 245 11.24 -2.06 -9.06
CA ILE A 245 12.54 -2.23 -8.42
C ILE A 245 13.06 -0.85 -8.02
N SER A 246 13.32 -0.66 -6.75
CA SER A 246 13.94 0.56 -6.24
C SER A 246 15.10 0.25 -5.31
N VAL A 247 16.01 1.19 -5.20
CA VAL A 247 17.23 1.07 -4.39
C VAL A 247 17.44 2.37 -3.63
N LYS A 248 17.61 2.28 -2.31
CA LYS A 248 18.19 3.37 -1.53
C LYS A 248 19.69 3.08 -1.30
N PRO A 249 20.57 4.10 -1.27
CA PRO A 249 21.96 3.91 -0.93
C PRO A 249 22.12 3.09 0.37
N GLY A 250 22.94 2.05 0.32
CA GLY A 250 23.18 1.16 1.47
C GLY A 250 22.07 0.14 1.78
N LYS A 251 21.00 0.05 0.97
CA LYS A 251 19.93 -0.95 1.13
C LYS A 251 19.86 -1.90 -0.07
N ALA A 252 19.39 -3.11 0.20
CA ALA A 252 19.14 -4.10 -0.84
C ALA A 252 18.02 -3.62 -1.80
N ARG A 253 18.11 -4.08 -3.06
CA ARG A 253 17.03 -3.90 -4.03
C ARG A 253 15.75 -4.56 -3.55
N GLN A 254 14.62 -3.89 -3.74
CA GLN A 254 13.29 -4.42 -3.40
C GLN A 254 12.26 -3.90 -4.40
N LEU A 255 11.14 -4.63 -4.49
CA LEU A 255 9.96 -4.17 -5.19
C LEU A 255 9.16 -3.27 -4.25
N ASN A 256 8.94 -2.04 -4.66
CA ASN A 256 8.30 -1.01 -3.85
C ASN A 256 7.32 -0.17 -4.68
N TYR A 257 6.48 0.54 -3.93
CA TYR A 257 5.77 1.74 -4.34
C TYR A 257 6.42 2.97 -3.70
N TYR A 258 6.09 4.14 -4.20
CA TYR A 258 6.57 5.41 -3.70
C TYR A 258 5.41 6.19 -3.10
N SER A 259 5.37 6.29 -1.78
CA SER A 259 4.36 7.06 -1.05
C SER A 259 4.88 8.45 -0.76
N GLN A 260 4.04 9.45 -0.98
CA GLN A 260 4.34 10.85 -0.71
C GLN A 260 3.29 11.40 0.24
N LEU A 261 3.74 12.14 1.23
CA LEU A 261 2.89 12.74 2.24
C LEU A 261 3.21 14.24 2.35
N ALA A 262 2.17 15.06 2.40
CA ALA A 262 2.23 16.45 2.83
C ALA A 262 1.68 16.57 4.25
N VAL A 263 2.39 17.25 5.13
CA VAL A 263 2.08 17.32 6.56
C VAL A 263 2.13 18.77 7.02
N ASP A 264 1.07 19.24 7.69
CA ASP A 264 1.01 20.57 8.29
C ASP A 264 1.90 20.68 9.53
N ASP A 265 2.59 21.81 9.70
CA ASP A 265 3.55 22.04 10.78
C ASP A 265 2.93 22.26 12.17
N ALA A 266 1.63 22.52 12.25
CA ALA A 266 0.98 22.87 13.51
C ALA A 266 0.84 21.67 14.46
N HIS A 267 0.23 20.60 13.98
CA HIS A 267 -0.03 19.38 14.75
C HIS A 267 0.29 18.11 13.97
N HIS A 268 1.12 18.21 12.94
CA HIS A 268 1.56 17.08 12.10
C HIS A 268 0.42 16.31 11.43
N VAL A 269 -0.66 17.02 11.10
CA VAL A 269 -1.79 16.44 10.35
C VAL A 269 -1.38 16.25 8.90
N ILE A 270 -1.65 15.07 8.34
CA ILE A 270 -1.44 14.80 6.92
C ILE A 270 -2.50 15.55 6.12
N THR A 271 -2.05 16.44 5.22
CA THR A 271 -2.90 17.30 4.39
C THR A 271 -2.98 16.84 2.94
N GLY A 272 -2.06 15.96 2.54
CA GLY A 272 -2.07 15.33 1.23
C GLY A 272 -1.33 14.00 1.27
N ALA A 273 -1.82 13.05 0.50
CA ALA A 273 -1.19 11.74 0.32
C ALA A 273 -1.38 11.29 -1.13
N CYS A 274 -0.34 10.73 -1.72
CA CYS A 274 -0.44 10.03 -3.00
C CYS A 274 0.58 8.91 -3.09
N ALA A 275 0.31 7.96 -3.98
CA ALA A 275 1.22 6.89 -4.32
C ALA A 275 1.68 7.04 -5.76
N ASP A 276 2.90 6.61 -6.03
CA ASP A 276 3.48 6.62 -7.36
C ASP A 276 4.42 5.41 -7.56
N PHE A 277 4.94 5.25 -8.76
CA PHE A 277 5.91 4.21 -9.07
C PHE A 277 7.26 4.49 -8.41
N ALA A 278 7.86 3.44 -7.85
CA ALA A 278 9.10 3.56 -7.06
C ALA A 278 10.37 3.85 -7.89
N ASP A 279 10.27 3.95 -9.21
CA ASP A 279 11.35 4.36 -10.11
C ASP A 279 11.36 5.87 -10.43
N LYS A 280 10.35 6.61 -9.94
CA LYS A 280 10.32 8.07 -10.02
C LYS A 280 11.22 8.74 -8.98
N ARG A 281 11.57 10.00 -9.24
CA ARG A 281 12.35 10.85 -8.33
C ARG A 281 11.42 11.80 -7.57
N ASP A 282 11.83 12.26 -6.40
CA ASP A 282 11.10 13.26 -5.59
C ASP A 282 10.69 14.48 -6.42
N SER A 283 11.60 15.01 -7.23
CA SER A 283 11.35 16.18 -8.08
C SER A 283 10.26 15.96 -9.14
N GLN A 284 10.05 14.72 -9.57
CA GLN A 284 9.01 14.37 -10.55
C GLN A 284 7.64 14.25 -9.91
N CYS A 285 7.61 13.87 -8.65
CA CYS A 285 6.40 13.62 -7.89
C CYS A 285 5.92 14.85 -7.11
N LEU A 286 6.82 15.76 -6.76
CA LEU A 286 6.53 16.97 -5.98
C LEU A 286 5.36 17.82 -6.53
N PRO A 287 5.23 18.10 -7.85
CA PRO A 287 4.11 18.88 -8.35
C PRO A 287 2.75 18.26 -8.05
N ASN A 288 2.64 16.93 -8.12
CA ASN A 288 1.39 16.22 -7.89
C ASN A 288 0.96 16.31 -6.42
N ILE A 289 1.86 16.00 -5.48
CA ILE A 289 1.52 16.06 -4.04
C ILE A 289 1.24 17.50 -3.58
N LEU A 290 1.93 18.49 -4.15
CA LEU A 290 1.65 19.91 -3.91
C LEU A 290 0.23 20.27 -4.37
N HIS A 291 -0.14 19.87 -5.58
CA HIS A 291 -1.48 20.11 -6.10
C HIS A 291 -2.55 19.49 -5.20
N ILE A 292 -2.41 18.22 -4.84
CA ILE A 292 -3.34 17.51 -3.93
C ILE A 292 -3.45 18.24 -2.58
N CYS A 293 -2.32 18.61 -1.98
CA CYS A 293 -2.30 19.34 -0.73
C CYS A 293 -3.03 20.69 -0.82
N MET A 294 -2.75 21.47 -1.86
CA MET A 294 -3.37 22.76 -2.09
C MET A 294 -4.88 22.63 -2.29
N GLU A 295 -5.34 21.68 -3.09
CA GLU A 295 -6.77 21.41 -3.29
C GLU A 295 -7.48 21.02 -1.98
N ASN A 296 -6.86 20.14 -1.18
CA ASN A 296 -7.40 19.72 0.11
C ASN A 296 -7.50 20.89 1.09
N LEU A 297 -6.50 21.78 1.14
CA LEU A 297 -6.51 22.96 1.99
C LEU A 297 -7.56 23.98 1.50
N LYS A 298 -7.68 24.18 0.20
CA LYS A 298 -8.68 25.06 -0.41
C LYS A 298 -10.11 24.59 -0.14
N GLN A 299 -10.38 23.28 -0.28
CA GLN A 299 -11.68 22.69 0.05
C GLN A 299 -12.08 22.91 1.53
N ASN A 300 -11.10 23.05 2.41
CA ASN A 300 -11.30 23.32 3.83
C ASN A 300 -11.13 24.82 4.20
N GLU A 301 -11.17 25.73 3.22
CA GLU A 301 -11.09 27.19 3.40
C GLU A 301 -9.81 27.68 4.10
N LEU A 302 -8.75 26.89 4.10
CA LEU A 302 -7.47 27.24 4.74
C LEU A 302 -6.46 27.87 3.78
N PHE A 303 -6.69 27.77 2.48
CA PHE A 303 -5.84 28.34 1.45
C PHE A 303 -6.47 29.64 0.96
N VAL A 304 -5.79 30.76 1.22
CA VAL A 304 -6.13 32.08 0.67
C VAL A 304 -5.05 32.38 -0.36
N ASP A 305 -5.46 32.69 -1.58
CA ASP A 305 -4.60 33.03 -2.73
C ASP A 305 -3.58 34.16 -2.40
#